data_f70728f594d9caffa3c2636ad3742af9
#
_entry.id   f70728f594d9caffa3c2636ad3742af9
#
_cell.length_a   1.000
_cell.length_b   1.000
_cell.length_c   1.000
_cell.angle_alpha   90.00
_cell.angle_beta   90.00
_cell.angle_gamma   90.00
#
_symmetry.space_group_name_H-M   'P 1'
#
loop_
_entity.id
_entity.type
_entity.pdbx_description
1 polymer ?
#
loop_
_entity_poly.entity_id
_entity_poly.type
_entity_poly.pdbx_seq_one_letter_code
_entity_poly.pdbx_strand_id
1 'polypeptide(L)'
;EISECLVGSEMCIRDRNQIHFFGLDWIQSIGVKFIFKLDNISMILTALTSFVFLLASFASKFNIRTNHKFYYSMLMLLMSAILGIFTAGDMFVFFLFWELELIPAYFLIGGKWGVNENPMAQSSAIKFVLFTFLGSMVMLLGILLLHYYNFISNGILSAVFSDINSSSIPDYIQNLISICLLIGFGVKLPIIPLHTWLPDAHTNAPTPVSMILAGILLKTGAYGIYRFNYQTLEDAFITIAPILAVFALVNIIYTAFVAYAQTDIKRIVAYSSISNMGLVLLGLCAINQIGLSASVFHMVAHALVTCGLFMIAGIVYLRCKNRDINTLSGIAVVMPRLFGFAVVIVLASIGIPAFAPFISEILTMIGALNADFSDVLK
;
A
#
# COMPACT_ATOMS: atom_id res chain seq x y z
N GLU A 1 -19.90 -3.90 41.61
CA GLU A 1 -20.69 -2.92 40.78
C GLU A 1 -19.80 -1.85 40.15
N ILE A 2 -18.79 -1.27 40.85
CA ILE A 2 -17.88 -0.26 40.26
C ILE A 2 -16.89 -0.90 39.30
N SER A 3 -16.42 -2.13 39.55
CA SER A 3 -15.53 -2.87 38.64
C SER A 3 -16.20 -3.32 37.36
N GLU A 4 -17.49 -3.70 37.42
CA GLU A 4 -18.28 -4.07 36.25
C GLU A 4 -18.62 -2.86 35.37
N CYS A 5 -18.78 -1.66 35.95
CA CYS A 5 -18.96 -0.43 35.21
C CYS A 5 -17.68 0.01 34.46
N LEU A 6 -16.49 -0.25 35.02
CA LEU A 6 -15.20 0.06 34.39
C LEU A 6 -14.91 -0.90 33.21
N VAL A 7 -15.17 -2.18 33.36
CA VAL A 7 -15.06 -3.17 32.27
C VAL A 7 -16.06 -2.86 31.15
N GLY A 8 -17.28 -2.47 31.49
CA GLY A 8 -18.26 -2.02 30.51
C GLY A 8 -17.87 -0.72 29.79
N SER A 9 -17.17 0.21 30.48
CA SER A 9 -16.70 1.45 29.87
C SER A 9 -15.52 1.24 28.91
N GLU A 10 -14.61 0.32 29.21
CA GLU A 10 -13.51 -0.03 28.28
C GLU A 10 -14.05 -0.76 27.03
N MET A 11 -15.03 -1.62 27.18
CA MET A 11 -15.71 -2.28 26.06
C MET A 11 -16.47 -1.27 25.20
N CYS A 12 -17.14 -0.28 25.80
CA CYS A 12 -17.77 0.83 25.09
C CYS A 12 -16.77 1.78 24.41
N ILE A 13 -15.57 1.97 24.96
CA ILE A 13 -14.52 2.78 24.35
C ILE A 13 -13.90 2.05 23.15
N ARG A 14 -13.73 0.73 23.22
CA ARG A 14 -13.25 -0.10 22.12
C ARG A 14 -14.25 -0.14 20.96
N ASP A 15 -15.54 -0.18 21.21
CA ASP A 15 -16.59 -0.13 20.18
C ASP A 15 -16.83 1.29 19.61
N ARG A 16 -16.51 2.36 20.34
CA ARG A 16 -16.65 3.74 19.84
C ARG A 16 -15.69 4.11 18.71
N ASN A 17 -14.62 3.35 18.52
CA ASN A 17 -13.62 3.61 17.48
C ASN A 17 -13.93 2.91 16.14
N GLN A 18 -15.03 2.16 16.04
CA GLN A 18 -15.44 1.51 14.79
C GLN A 18 -16.79 2.07 14.33
N ILE A 19 -16.77 2.82 13.25
CA ILE A 19 -18.00 3.31 12.61
C ILE A 19 -18.43 2.26 11.59
N HIS A 20 -19.57 1.59 11.85
CA HIS A 20 -20.21 0.72 10.88
C HIS A 20 -21.08 1.55 9.95
N PHE A 21 -20.77 1.55 8.64
CA PHE A 21 -21.55 2.32 7.67
C PHE A 21 -22.69 1.52 7.05
N PHE A 22 -22.44 0.24 6.76
CA PHE A 22 -23.38 -0.59 6.01
C PHE A 22 -23.06 -2.06 6.17
N GLY A 23 -24.08 -2.90 6.31
CA GLY A 23 -23.93 -4.35 6.38
C GLY A 23 -25.14 -5.05 5.79
N LEU A 24 -24.92 -5.95 4.84
CA LEU A 24 -25.91 -6.83 4.25
C LEU A 24 -25.37 -8.27 4.26
N ASP A 25 -26.24 -9.23 4.58
CA ASP A 25 -25.94 -10.63 4.34
C ASP A 25 -25.92 -10.88 2.82
N TRP A 26 -24.76 -11.22 2.28
CA TRP A 26 -24.59 -11.38 0.82
C TRP A 26 -24.68 -12.85 0.41
N ILE A 27 -23.77 -13.70 0.90
CA ILE A 27 -23.77 -15.13 0.58
C ILE A 27 -23.88 -15.91 1.91
N GLN A 28 -25.11 -16.10 2.37
CA GLN A 28 -25.39 -16.73 3.67
C GLN A 28 -24.86 -18.16 3.77
N SER A 29 -24.83 -18.90 2.64
CA SER A 29 -24.36 -20.30 2.60
C SER A 29 -22.89 -20.48 3.00
N ILE A 30 -22.09 -19.44 2.89
CA ILE A 30 -20.67 -19.42 3.27
C ILE A 30 -20.35 -18.32 4.30
N GLY A 31 -21.38 -17.72 4.91
CA GLY A 31 -21.19 -16.70 5.96
C GLY A 31 -20.54 -15.39 5.51
N VAL A 32 -20.60 -15.05 4.23
CA VAL A 32 -20.04 -13.81 3.67
C VAL A 32 -21.04 -12.68 3.81
N LYS A 33 -20.59 -11.56 4.39
CA LYS A 33 -21.40 -10.36 4.61
C LYS A 33 -20.75 -9.17 3.89
N PHE A 34 -21.57 -8.42 3.16
CA PHE A 34 -21.13 -7.18 2.52
C PHE A 34 -21.12 -6.05 3.56
N ILE A 35 -20.01 -5.94 4.32
CA ILE A 35 -19.86 -5.02 5.44
C ILE A 35 -18.72 -4.04 5.16
N PHE A 36 -19.00 -2.76 5.43
CA PHE A 36 -17.99 -1.71 5.46
C PHE A 36 -17.79 -1.20 6.89
N LYS A 37 -16.54 -1.13 7.30
CA LYS A 37 -16.10 -0.62 8.61
C LYS A 37 -14.99 0.41 8.42
N LEU A 38 -15.01 1.46 9.23
CA LEU A 38 -13.87 2.38 9.36
C LEU A 38 -13.31 2.29 10.78
N ASP A 39 -12.01 2.04 10.85
CA ASP A 39 -11.20 2.25 12.05
C ASP A 39 -10.24 3.45 11.84
N ASN A 40 -9.43 3.76 12.85
CA ASN A 40 -8.54 4.91 12.80
C ASN A 40 -7.56 4.86 11.61
N ILE A 41 -7.03 3.68 11.28
CA ILE A 41 -6.06 3.51 10.19
C ILE A 41 -6.76 3.59 8.84
N SER A 42 -7.90 2.89 8.69
CA SER A 42 -8.66 2.94 7.44
C SER A 42 -9.22 4.35 7.16
N MET A 43 -9.59 5.11 8.20
CA MET A 43 -10.03 6.50 8.05
C MET A 43 -8.92 7.41 7.51
N ILE A 44 -7.69 7.27 8.03
CA ILE A 44 -6.54 8.01 7.55
C ILE A 44 -6.24 7.66 6.08
N LEU A 45 -6.26 6.36 5.73
CA LEU A 45 -5.95 5.91 4.38
C LEU A 45 -7.05 6.26 3.37
N THR A 46 -8.33 6.27 3.76
CA THR A 46 -9.43 6.72 2.90
C THR A 46 -9.37 8.24 2.64
N ALA A 47 -9.07 9.04 3.66
CA ALA A 47 -8.86 10.48 3.51
C ALA A 47 -7.65 10.76 2.60
N LEU A 48 -6.54 10.06 2.80
CA LEU A 48 -5.34 10.15 1.96
C LEU A 48 -5.65 9.75 0.51
N THR A 49 -6.42 8.69 0.30
CA THR A 49 -6.86 8.25 -1.04
C THR A 49 -7.61 9.35 -1.76
N SER A 50 -8.62 9.92 -1.12
CA SER A 50 -9.43 11.01 -1.69
C SER A 50 -8.56 12.21 -2.07
N PHE A 51 -7.61 12.58 -1.23
CA PHE A 51 -6.70 13.69 -1.47
C PHE A 51 -5.75 13.42 -2.65
N VAL A 52 -5.14 12.23 -2.71
CA VAL A 52 -4.22 11.86 -3.81
C VAL A 52 -4.96 11.77 -5.14
N PHE A 53 -6.17 11.21 -5.17
CA PHE A 53 -6.98 11.18 -6.38
C PHE A 53 -7.42 12.57 -6.85
N LEU A 54 -7.68 13.49 -5.93
CA LEU A 54 -7.92 14.89 -6.25
C LEU A 54 -6.70 15.50 -6.95
N LEU A 55 -5.50 15.35 -6.39
CA LEU A 55 -4.26 15.85 -6.99
C LEU A 55 -3.98 15.22 -8.36
N ALA A 56 -4.19 13.90 -8.49
CA ALA A 56 -4.01 13.18 -9.74
C ALA A 56 -5.02 13.64 -10.81
N SER A 57 -6.26 13.93 -10.42
CA SER A 57 -7.27 14.47 -11.32
C SER A 57 -6.89 15.84 -11.87
N PHE A 58 -6.35 16.73 -11.03
CA PHE A 58 -5.81 18.01 -11.50
C PHE A 58 -4.62 17.83 -12.44
N ALA A 59 -3.68 16.95 -12.10
CA ALA A 59 -2.53 16.65 -12.94
C ALA A 59 -2.94 16.03 -14.29
N SER A 60 -4.03 15.26 -14.32
CA SER A 60 -4.57 14.63 -15.53
C SER A 60 -4.99 15.63 -16.61
N LYS A 61 -5.48 16.81 -16.22
CA LYS A 61 -5.87 17.87 -17.15
C LYS A 61 -4.72 18.26 -18.10
N PHE A 62 -3.47 18.16 -17.65
CA PHE A 62 -2.29 18.53 -18.45
C PHE A 62 -1.65 17.33 -19.16
N ASN A 63 -1.93 16.13 -18.71
CA ASN A 63 -1.29 14.91 -19.19
C ASN A 63 -2.16 14.08 -20.15
N ILE A 64 -3.49 14.24 -20.11
CA ILE A 64 -4.41 13.43 -20.90
C ILE A 64 -5.01 14.30 -21.99
N ARG A 65 -4.98 13.85 -23.25
CA ARG A 65 -5.48 14.59 -24.41
C ARG A 65 -6.55 13.86 -25.22
N THR A 66 -6.61 12.54 -25.06
CA THR A 66 -7.55 11.69 -25.79
C THR A 66 -8.33 10.81 -24.82
N ASN A 67 -9.51 10.37 -25.23
CA ASN A 67 -10.37 9.44 -24.48
C ASN A 67 -10.66 9.85 -23.03
N HIS A 68 -10.88 11.14 -22.79
CA HIS A 68 -11.09 11.71 -21.45
C HIS A 68 -12.19 10.97 -20.66
N LYS A 69 -13.33 10.68 -21.28
CA LYS A 69 -14.45 10.00 -20.60
C LYS A 69 -14.02 8.64 -20.05
N PHE A 70 -13.37 7.82 -20.88
CA PHE A 70 -12.91 6.51 -20.49
C PHE A 70 -11.81 6.60 -19.41
N TYR A 71 -10.87 7.53 -19.56
CA TYR A 71 -9.82 7.76 -18.57
C TYR A 71 -10.38 8.08 -17.18
N TYR A 72 -11.27 9.08 -17.08
CA TYR A 72 -11.86 9.47 -15.80
C TYR A 72 -12.79 8.41 -15.23
N SER A 73 -13.50 7.63 -16.08
CA SER A 73 -14.29 6.48 -15.61
C SER A 73 -13.39 5.43 -14.95
N MET A 74 -12.26 5.09 -15.57
CA MET A 74 -11.28 4.16 -14.98
C MET A 74 -10.64 4.73 -13.72
N LEU A 75 -10.38 6.03 -13.69
CA LEU A 75 -9.85 6.71 -12.52
C LEU A 75 -10.82 6.62 -11.32
N MET A 76 -12.12 6.88 -11.53
CA MET A 76 -13.13 6.78 -10.48
C MET A 76 -13.37 5.34 -10.04
N LEU A 77 -13.35 4.38 -10.98
CA LEU A 77 -13.46 2.96 -10.65
C LEU A 77 -12.26 2.49 -9.78
N LEU A 78 -11.05 2.94 -10.11
CA LEU A 78 -9.86 2.65 -9.30
C LEU A 78 -9.98 3.24 -7.89
N MET A 79 -10.44 4.48 -7.78
CA MET A 79 -10.68 5.14 -6.50
C MET A 79 -11.68 4.33 -5.66
N SER A 80 -12.81 3.94 -6.26
CA SER A 80 -13.86 3.18 -5.58
C SER A 80 -13.35 1.82 -5.10
N ALA A 81 -12.55 1.12 -5.92
CA ALA A 81 -11.95 -0.16 -5.54
C ALA A 81 -10.99 -0.02 -4.35
N ILE A 82 -10.11 0.99 -4.37
CA ILE A 82 -9.17 1.23 -3.26
C ILE A 82 -9.89 1.64 -1.98
N LEU A 83 -10.92 2.49 -2.07
CA LEU A 83 -11.75 2.83 -0.92
C LEU A 83 -12.45 1.59 -0.35
N GLY A 84 -12.95 0.71 -1.23
CA GLY A 84 -13.52 -0.58 -0.84
C GLY A 84 -12.53 -1.47 -0.08
N ILE A 85 -11.25 -1.54 -0.51
CA ILE A 85 -10.20 -2.28 0.20
C ILE A 85 -10.02 -1.76 1.63
N PHE A 86 -9.89 -0.43 1.81
CA PHE A 86 -9.64 0.16 3.13
C PHE A 86 -10.85 0.10 4.06
N THR A 87 -12.05 -0.04 3.53
CA THR A 87 -13.29 -0.07 4.32
C THR A 87 -13.90 -1.47 4.47
N ALA A 88 -13.38 -2.48 3.76
CA ALA A 88 -13.90 -3.84 3.85
C ALA A 88 -13.85 -4.39 5.28
N GLY A 89 -15.00 -4.85 5.80
CA GLY A 89 -15.13 -5.51 7.09
C GLY A 89 -15.13 -7.04 7.01
N ASP A 90 -15.13 -7.59 5.79
CA ASP A 90 -15.18 -9.03 5.47
C ASP A 90 -14.04 -9.38 4.53
N MET A 91 -13.44 -10.57 4.70
CA MET A 91 -12.26 -11.01 3.93
C MET A 91 -12.55 -11.17 2.44
N PHE A 92 -13.73 -11.69 2.07
CA PHE A 92 -14.08 -11.86 0.65
C PHE A 92 -14.45 -10.54 -0.01
N VAL A 93 -15.06 -9.61 0.75
CA VAL A 93 -15.33 -8.25 0.27
C VAL A 93 -14.00 -7.51 0.05
N PHE A 94 -13.04 -7.68 0.95
CA PHE A 94 -11.67 -7.18 0.77
C PHE A 94 -11.05 -7.72 -0.52
N PHE A 95 -11.12 -9.05 -0.74
CA PHE A 95 -10.59 -9.70 -1.93
C PHE A 95 -11.29 -9.23 -3.21
N LEU A 96 -12.61 -9.07 -3.18
CA LEU A 96 -13.38 -8.55 -4.32
C LEU A 96 -12.85 -7.19 -4.79
N PHE A 97 -12.68 -6.24 -3.87
CA PHE A 97 -12.17 -4.91 -4.19
C PHE A 97 -10.69 -4.92 -4.58
N TRP A 98 -9.92 -5.84 -4.01
CA TRP A 98 -8.53 -6.09 -4.37
C TRP A 98 -8.36 -6.52 -5.83
N GLU A 99 -9.20 -7.42 -6.32
CA GLU A 99 -9.22 -7.82 -7.73
C GLU A 99 -9.83 -6.73 -8.63
N LEU A 100 -10.86 -6.03 -8.15
CA LEU A 100 -11.52 -4.99 -8.93
C LEU A 100 -10.55 -3.84 -9.31
N GLU A 101 -9.57 -3.52 -8.49
CA GLU A 101 -8.61 -2.45 -8.79
C GLU A 101 -7.67 -2.78 -9.97
N LEU A 102 -7.47 -4.07 -10.30
CA LEU A 102 -6.57 -4.49 -11.39
C LEU A 102 -7.08 -4.04 -12.75
N ILE A 103 -8.39 -4.10 -12.96
CA ILE A 103 -9.02 -3.75 -14.24
C ILE A 103 -8.74 -2.28 -14.61
N PRO A 104 -9.13 -1.29 -13.78
CA PRO A 104 -8.86 0.11 -14.10
C PRO A 104 -7.35 0.42 -14.12
N ALA A 105 -6.55 -0.19 -13.25
CA ALA A 105 -5.11 0.01 -13.25
C ALA A 105 -4.46 -0.45 -14.56
N TYR A 106 -4.86 -1.61 -15.11
CA TYR A 106 -4.40 -2.08 -16.41
C TYR A 106 -4.63 -1.04 -17.52
N PHE A 107 -5.86 -0.53 -17.62
CA PHE A 107 -6.20 0.47 -18.63
C PHE A 107 -5.49 1.80 -18.40
N LEU A 108 -5.37 2.24 -17.17
CA LEU A 108 -4.70 3.50 -16.84
C LEU A 108 -3.20 3.46 -17.13
N ILE A 109 -2.52 2.33 -16.88
CA ILE A 109 -1.09 2.15 -17.17
C ILE A 109 -0.85 1.97 -18.68
N GLY A 110 -1.60 1.07 -19.31
CA GLY A 110 -1.36 0.63 -20.70
C GLY A 110 -2.10 1.42 -21.76
N GLY A 111 -3.00 2.33 -21.40
CA GLY A 111 -3.86 3.05 -22.33
C GLY A 111 -3.15 4.13 -23.12
N LYS A 112 -3.71 4.45 -24.29
CA LYS A 112 -3.23 5.53 -25.17
C LYS A 112 -3.96 6.82 -24.84
N TRP A 113 -3.26 7.76 -24.17
CA TRP A 113 -3.84 8.99 -23.65
C TRP A 113 -3.41 10.26 -24.41
N GLY A 114 -2.70 10.09 -25.55
CA GLY A 114 -2.37 11.16 -26.50
C GLY A 114 -1.22 12.11 -26.12
N VAL A 115 -0.52 11.88 -25.00
CA VAL A 115 0.62 12.73 -24.61
C VAL A 115 1.94 11.97 -24.59
N ASN A 116 1.90 10.72 -24.20
CA ASN A 116 3.08 9.86 -24.09
C ASN A 116 2.68 8.44 -24.50
N GLU A 117 2.58 8.22 -25.81
CA GLU A 117 2.41 6.88 -26.34
C GLU A 117 3.73 6.13 -26.23
N ASN A 118 3.99 5.55 -25.05
CA ASN A 118 5.12 4.67 -24.87
C ASN A 118 4.71 3.26 -25.35
N PRO A 119 5.38 2.70 -26.36
CA PRO A 119 5.08 1.35 -26.85
C PRO A 119 5.24 0.27 -25.77
N MET A 120 6.05 0.55 -24.74
CA MET A 120 6.26 -0.34 -23.59
C MET A 120 5.14 -0.25 -22.52
N ALA A 121 4.20 0.69 -22.61
CA ALA A 121 3.17 0.88 -21.59
C ALA A 121 2.25 -0.34 -21.48
N GLN A 122 1.86 -0.93 -22.60
CA GLN A 122 1.00 -2.11 -22.61
C GLN A 122 1.70 -3.34 -22.02
N SER A 123 2.97 -3.58 -22.35
CA SER A 123 3.73 -4.69 -21.76
C SER A 123 3.94 -4.52 -20.27
N SER A 124 4.14 -3.28 -19.81
CA SER A 124 4.25 -2.97 -18.38
C SER A 124 2.92 -3.17 -17.63
N ALA A 125 1.81 -2.82 -18.27
CA ALA A 125 0.47 -3.08 -17.72
C ALA A 125 0.18 -4.59 -17.61
N ILE A 126 0.54 -5.37 -18.63
CA ILE A 126 0.42 -6.83 -18.59
C ILE A 126 1.30 -7.41 -17.47
N LYS A 127 2.57 -6.97 -17.38
CA LYS A 127 3.49 -7.40 -16.33
C LYS A 127 2.92 -7.10 -14.94
N PHE A 128 2.38 -5.89 -14.73
CA PHE A 128 1.71 -5.51 -13.49
C PHE A 128 0.56 -6.46 -13.14
N VAL A 129 -0.35 -6.70 -14.10
CA VAL A 129 -1.52 -7.57 -13.87
C VAL A 129 -1.08 -9.01 -13.58
N LEU A 130 -0.13 -9.57 -14.35
CA LEU A 130 0.32 -10.94 -14.12
C LEU A 130 0.95 -11.13 -12.74
N PHE A 131 1.83 -10.20 -12.31
CA PHE A 131 2.45 -10.28 -10.99
C PHE A 131 1.41 -10.18 -9.87
N THR A 132 0.51 -9.19 -9.97
CA THR A 132 -0.50 -8.95 -8.94
C THR A 132 -1.54 -10.05 -8.90
N PHE A 133 -2.01 -10.54 -10.05
CA PHE A 133 -2.98 -11.64 -10.13
C PHE A 133 -2.41 -12.96 -9.59
N LEU A 134 -1.17 -13.32 -9.96
CA LEU A 134 -0.55 -14.54 -9.41
C LEU A 134 -0.38 -14.44 -7.87
N GLY A 135 0.03 -13.28 -7.37
CA GLY A 135 0.11 -13.05 -5.93
C GLY A 135 -1.25 -13.15 -5.23
N SER A 136 -2.30 -12.59 -5.85
CA SER A 136 -3.64 -12.60 -5.27
C SER A 136 -4.30 -13.99 -5.30
N MET A 137 -3.95 -14.85 -6.24
CA MET A 137 -4.42 -16.25 -6.21
C MET A 137 -3.85 -17.01 -5.02
N VAL A 138 -2.58 -16.77 -4.66
CA VAL A 138 -1.97 -17.35 -3.44
C VAL A 138 -2.62 -16.75 -2.19
N MET A 139 -2.89 -15.44 -2.18
CA MET A 139 -3.63 -14.77 -1.11
C MET A 139 -5.04 -15.35 -0.94
N LEU A 140 -5.76 -15.58 -2.03
CA LEU A 140 -7.09 -16.20 -2.00
C LEU A 140 -7.05 -17.58 -1.33
N LEU A 141 -6.03 -18.40 -1.65
CA LEU A 141 -5.82 -19.68 -0.97
C LEU A 141 -5.68 -19.48 0.54
N GLY A 142 -4.90 -18.47 0.97
CA GLY A 142 -4.77 -18.12 2.39
C GLY A 142 -6.11 -17.72 3.03
N ILE A 143 -6.91 -16.91 2.34
CA ILE A 143 -8.25 -16.49 2.80
C ILE A 143 -9.19 -17.70 2.92
N LEU A 144 -9.20 -18.59 1.93
CA LEU A 144 -10.04 -19.81 1.96
C LEU A 144 -9.63 -20.76 3.09
N LEU A 145 -8.33 -20.94 3.31
CA LEU A 145 -7.84 -21.76 4.42
C LEU A 145 -8.20 -21.12 5.77
N LEU A 146 -8.04 -19.81 5.93
CA LEU A 146 -8.41 -19.10 7.15
C LEU A 146 -9.90 -19.25 7.45
N HIS A 147 -10.75 -19.06 6.45
CA HIS A 147 -12.19 -19.22 6.58
C HIS A 147 -12.60 -20.66 6.94
N TYR A 148 -11.99 -21.65 6.27
CA TYR A 148 -12.25 -23.07 6.51
C TYR A 148 -11.84 -23.51 7.93
N TYR A 149 -10.62 -23.14 8.37
CA TYR A 149 -10.13 -23.51 9.69
C TYR A 149 -10.86 -22.75 10.80
N ASN A 150 -11.26 -21.50 10.60
CA ASN A 150 -12.11 -20.78 11.54
C ASN A 150 -13.46 -21.51 11.76
N PHE A 151 -14.06 -22.03 10.69
CA PHE A 151 -15.29 -22.81 10.80
C PHE A 151 -15.08 -24.14 11.56
N ILE A 152 -14.04 -24.91 11.23
CA ILE A 152 -13.78 -26.20 11.89
C ILE A 152 -13.45 -26.01 13.38
N SER A 153 -12.63 -25.03 13.71
CA SER A 153 -12.12 -24.84 15.08
C SER A 153 -13.14 -24.15 15.98
N ASN A 154 -13.92 -23.20 15.46
CA ASN A 154 -14.84 -22.37 16.26
C ASN A 154 -16.32 -22.68 16.01
N GLY A 155 -16.66 -23.47 14.99
CA GLY A 155 -18.04 -23.73 14.59
C GLY A 155 -18.77 -22.51 14.01
N ILE A 156 -18.09 -21.39 13.77
CA ILE A 156 -18.65 -20.15 13.29
C ILE A 156 -18.36 -20.00 11.80
N LEU A 157 -19.40 -20.05 10.97
CA LEU A 157 -19.31 -19.80 9.55
C LEU A 157 -19.47 -18.30 9.30
N SER A 158 -18.37 -17.56 9.41
CA SER A 158 -18.30 -16.12 9.15
C SER A 158 -16.97 -15.75 8.51
N ALA A 159 -17.01 -14.82 7.56
CA ALA A 159 -15.85 -14.24 6.91
C ALA A 159 -15.53 -12.82 7.42
N VAL A 160 -16.28 -12.35 8.41
CA VAL A 160 -16.08 -11.02 9.01
C VAL A 160 -14.85 -11.03 9.91
N PHE A 161 -13.96 -10.04 9.77
CA PHE A 161 -12.71 -9.98 10.54
C PHE A 161 -12.88 -10.07 12.06
N SER A 162 -13.97 -9.51 12.61
CA SER A 162 -14.23 -9.56 14.05
C SER A 162 -14.63 -10.95 14.57
N ASP A 163 -15.07 -11.85 13.71
CA ASP A 163 -15.59 -13.16 14.05
C ASP A 163 -14.52 -14.26 13.90
N ILE A 164 -13.31 -13.88 13.48
CA ILE A 164 -12.18 -14.80 13.31
C ILE A 164 -11.46 -14.93 14.65
N ASN A 165 -11.35 -16.15 15.13
CA ASN A 165 -10.54 -16.50 16.29
C ASN A 165 -9.39 -17.40 15.85
N SER A 166 -8.23 -16.80 15.65
CA SER A 166 -7.03 -17.53 15.20
C SER A 166 -6.41 -18.43 16.27
N SER A 167 -6.59 -18.12 17.56
CA SER A 167 -5.96 -18.86 18.67
C SER A 167 -6.40 -20.33 18.77
N SER A 168 -7.52 -20.70 18.15
CA SER A 168 -8.00 -22.08 18.07
C SER A 168 -7.46 -22.87 16.86
N ILE A 169 -6.78 -22.19 15.93
CA ILE A 169 -6.21 -22.79 14.72
C ILE A 169 -4.80 -23.29 15.06
N PRO A 170 -4.39 -24.51 14.65
CA PRO A 170 -3.02 -25.02 14.89
C PRO A 170 -1.93 -24.07 14.31
N ASP A 171 -0.86 -23.86 15.06
CA ASP A 171 0.20 -22.87 14.72
C ASP A 171 0.81 -23.08 13.33
N TYR A 172 1.06 -24.32 12.92
CA TYR A 172 1.63 -24.62 11.59
C TYR A 172 0.67 -24.22 10.46
N ILE A 173 -0.64 -24.28 10.70
CA ILE A 173 -1.66 -23.83 9.73
C ILE A 173 -1.73 -22.32 9.73
N GLN A 174 -1.72 -21.67 10.90
CA GLN A 174 -1.66 -20.21 10.98
C GLN A 174 -0.45 -19.65 10.22
N ASN A 175 0.73 -20.27 10.41
CA ASN A 175 1.94 -19.89 9.69
C ASN A 175 1.82 -20.07 8.18
N LEU A 176 1.22 -21.19 7.71
CA LEU A 176 0.98 -21.41 6.30
C LEU A 176 0.05 -20.36 5.69
N ILE A 177 -1.06 -20.08 6.38
CA ILE A 177 -2.03 -19.04 5.97
C ILE A 177 -1.34 -17.67 5.91
N SER A 178 -0.60 -17.32 6.95
CA SER A 178 0.14 -16.05 7.04
C SER A 178 1.12 -15.88 5.89
N ILE A 179 1.87 -16.93 5.52
CA ILE A 179 2.80 -16.91 4.38
C ILE A 179 2.04 -16.71 3.06
N CYS A 180 0.93 -17.41 2.84
CA CYS A 180 0.11 -17.25 1.63
C CYS A 180 -0.38 -15.81 1.48
N LEU A 181 -0.86 -15.20 2.57
CA LEU A 181 -1.30 -13.81 2.60
C LEU A 181 -0.15 -12.84 2.34
N LEU A 182 1.00 -13.06 2.99
CA LEU A 182 2.21 -12.24 2.82
C LEU A 182 2.76 -12.27 1.40
N ILE A 183 2.65 -13.38 0.67
CA ILE A 183 3.03 -13.44 -0.75
C ILE A 183 2.15 -12.49 -1.57
N GLY A 184 0.83 -12.54 -1.40
CA GLY A 184 -0.08 -11.66 -2.11
C GLY A 184 0.13 -10.19 -1.79
N PHE A 185 0.20 -9.85 -0.51
CA PHE A 185 0.45 -8.48 -0.06
C PHE A 185 1.86 -8.00 -0.43
N GLY A 186 2.86 -8.88 -0.38
CA GLY A 186 4.25 -8.59 -0.71
C GLY A 186 4.50 -8.30 -2.18
N VAL A 187 3.67 -8.82 -3.10
CA VAL A 187 3.69 -8.37 -4.50
C VAL A 187 3.31 -6.90 -4.58
N LYS A 188 2.26 -6.48 -3.88
CA LYS A 188 1.76 -5.11 -3.92
C LYS A 188 2.60 -4.12 -3.11
N LEU A 189 3.09 -4.53 -1.93
CA LEU A 189 4.03 -3.76 -1.09
C LEU A 189 5.47 -3.78 -1.63
N PRO A 190 5.72 -4.15 -2.81
CA PRO A 190 6.87 -4.63 -3.57
C PRO A 190 8.06 -5.13 -2.72
N ILE A 191 7.84 -6.24 -2.01
CA ILE A 191 8.92 -6.91 -1.26
C ILE A 191 9.85 -7.64 -2.24
N ILE A 192 11.15 -7.56 -2.05
CA ILE A 192 12.12 -8.32 -2.86
C ILE A 192 11.93 -9.83 -2.59
N PRO A 193 11.85 -10.66 -3.66
CA PRO A 193 12.11 -10.40 -5.08
C PRO A 193 10.86 -10.00 -5.90
N LEU A 194 9.69 -9.82 -5.31
CA LEU A 194 8.40 -9.61 -5.97
C LEU A 194 8.18 -8.19 -6.52
N HIS A 195 9.18 -7.32 -6.46
CA HIS A 195 9.10 -5.88 -6.76
C HIS A 195 9.27 -5.49 -8.23
N THR A 196 9.68 -6.40 -9.10
CA THR A 196 10.22 -6.07 -10.45
C THR A 196 9.20 -5.47 -11.43
N TRP A 197 7.90 -5.58 -11.15
CA TRP A 197 6.85 -4.98 -11.94
C TRP A 197 6.73 -3.46 -11.76
N LEU A 198 7.07 -2.98 -10.56
CA LEU A 198 6.78 -1.61 -10.12
C LEU A 198 7.58 -0.55 -10.89
N PRO A 199 8.93 -0.65 -11.08
CA PRO A 199 9.67 0.35 -11.81
C PRO A 199 9.20 0.50 -13.27
N ASP A 200 8.82 -0.61 -13.92
CA ASP A 200 8.34 -0.58 -15.29
C ASP A 200 6.93 0.06 -15.37
N ALA A 201 6.04 -0.29 -14.45
CA ALA A 201 4.71 0.32 -14.38
C ALA A 201 4.79 1.83 -14.17
N HIS A 202 5.60 2.31 -13.21
CA HIS A 202 5.75 3.75 -12.93
C HIS A 202 6.39 4.53 -14.08
N THR A 203 7.41 3.95 -14.71
CA THR A 203 8.15 4.63 -15.77
C THR A 203 7.29 4.82 -17.02
N ASN A 204 6.45 3.82 -17.33
CA ASN A 204 5.70 3.76 -18.57
C ASN A 204 4.27 4.32 -18.41
N ALA A 205 3.71 4.39 -17.22
CA ALA A 205 2.41 5.00 -16.95
C ALA A 205 2.43 6.54 -17.13
N PRO A 206 1.28 7.15 -17.46
CA PRO A 206 1.11 8.61 -17.36
C PRO A 206 1.42 9.12 -15.95
N THR A 207 1.92 10.34 -15.85
CA THR A 207 2.31 10.93 -14.56
C THR A 207 1.23 10.86 -13.47
N PRO A 208 -0.05 11.23 -13.74
CA PRO A 208 -1.10 11.13 -12.72
C PRO A 208 -1.33 9.70 -12.23
N VAL A 209 -1.19 8.72 -13.12
CA VAL A 209 -1.31 7.30 -12.77
C VAL A 209 -0.14 6.88 -11.88
N SER A 210 1.10 7.31 -12.19
CA SER A 210 2.28 7.05 -11.34
C SER A 210 2.11 7.66 -9.94
N MET A 211 1.47 8.85 -9.82
CA MET A 211 1.15 9.46 -8.52
C MET A 211 0.23 8.56 -7.70
N ILE A 212 -0.82 7.99 -8.30
CA ILE A 212 -1.76 7.09 -7.61
C ILE A 212 -1.10 5.78 -7.23
N LEU A 213 -0.37 5.16 -8.17
CA LEU A 213 0.33 3.91 -7.91
C LEU A 213 1.29 4.03 -6.71
N ALA A 214 2.15 5.05 -6.68
CA ALA A 214 3.09 5.26 -5.57
C ALA A 214 2.40 5.81 -4.31
N GLY A 215 1.45 6.72 -4.49
CA GLY A 215 0.77 7.41 -3.40
C GLY A 215 -0.11 6.48 -2.58
N ILE A 216 -0.88 5.59 -3.23
CA ILE A 216 -1.92 4.82 -2.55
C ILE A 216 -1.83 3.32 -2.81
N LEU A 217 -1.62 2.87 -4.06
CA LEU A 217 -1.75 1.45 -4.40
C LEU A 217 -0.76 0.57 -3.63
N LEU A 218 0.46 1.05 -3.37
CA LEU A 218 1.43 0.33 -2.52
C LEU A 218 0.95 0.17 -1.08
N LYS A 219 0.18 1.13 -0.56
CA LYS A 219 -0.34 1.13 0.81
C LYS A 219 -1.45 0.11 1.01
N THR A 220 -2.15 -0.32 -0.06
CA THR A 220 -3.13 -1.41 0.06
C THR A 220 -2.44 -2.71 0.49
N GLY A 221 -1.20 -2.98 0.02
CA GLY A 221 -0.39 -4.12 0.46
C GLY A 221 -0.01 -4.03 1.94
N ALA A 222 0.48 -2.87 2.40
CA ALA A 222 0.80 -2.64 3.82
C ALA A 222 -0.44 -2.78 4.72
N TYR A 223 -1.58 -2.23 4.27
CA TYR A 223 -2.86 -2.36 4.97
C TYR A 223 -3.33 -3.81 5.06
N GLY A 224 -3.15 -4.59 3.99
CA GLY A 224 -3.44 -6.03 3.99
C GLY A 224 -2.61 -6.79 5.04
N ILE A 225 -1.29 -6.55 5.10
CA ILE A 225 -0.42 -7.12 6.13
C ILE A 225 -0.91 -6.71 7.54
N TYR A 226 -1.24 -5.43 7.73
CA TYR A 226 -1.77 -4.96 9.00
C TYR A 226 -3.08 -5.66 9.37
N ARG A 227 -4.04 -5.73 8.47
CA ARG A 227 -5.39 -6.25 8.75
C ARG A 227 -5.39 -7.77 8.96
N PHE A 228 -4.72 -8.53 8.09
CA PHE A 228 -4.74 -9.98 8.13
C PHE A 228 -3.65 -10.58 9.02
N ASN A 229 -2.40 -10.15 8.83
CA ASN A 229 -1.28 -10.77 9.53
C ASN A 229 -1.10 -10.19 10.94
N TYR A 230 -1.04 -8.86 11.06
CA TYR A 230 -0.78 -8.19 12.35
C TYR A 230 -1.99 -8.28 13.30
N GLN A 231 -3.22 -8.05 12.82
CA GLN A 231 -4.42 -8.02 13.69
C GLN A 231 -5.12 -9.37 13.82
N THR A 232 -5.19 -10.17 12.74
CA THR A 232 -6.00 -11.40 12.73
C THR A 232 -5.17 -12.65 13.03
N LEU A 233 -3.91 -12.71 12.58
CA LEU A 233 -2.99 -13.84 12.74
C LEU A 233 -1.75 -13.41 13.56
N GLU A 234 -1.99 -12.81 14.73
CA GLU A 234 -0.93 -12.20 15.55
C GLU A 234 0.20 -13.19 15.89
N ASP A 235 -0.14 -14.39 16.38
CA ASP A 235 0.83 -15.42 16.79
C ASP A 235 1.72 -15.87 15.61
N ALA A 236 1.11 -16.12 14.44
CA ALA A 236 1.86 -16.44 13.23
C ALA A 236 2.70 -15.25 12.75
N PHE A 237 2.21 -14.03 12.88
CA PHE A 237 2.96 -12.85 12.48
C PHE A 237 4.17 -12.62 13.38
N ILE A 238 4.04 -12.81 14.69
CA ILE A 238 5.18 -12.76 15.64
C ILE A 238 6.27 -13.73 15.22
N THR A 239 5.90 -14.96 14.86
CA THR A 239 6.85 -16.00 14.42
C THR A 239 7.58 -15.64 13.11
N ILE A 240 6.89 -14.98 12.16
CA ILE A 240 7.42 -14.67 10.82
C ILE A 240 8.11 -13.29 10.79
N ALA A 241 7.76 -12.38 11.67
CA ALA A 241 8.25 -10.99 11.67
C ALA A 241 9.77 -10.83 11.64
N PRO A 242 10.60 -11.63 12.35
CA PRO A 242 12.06 -11.49 12.26
C PRO A 242 12.59 -11.75 10.85
N ILE A 243 12.05 -12.75 10.15
CA ILE A 243 12.43 -13.07 8.77
C ILE A 243 11.96 -11.92 7.84
N LEU A 244 10.73 -11.45 8.05
CA LEU A 244 10.16 -10.38 7.25
C LEU A 244 10.91 -9.04 7.46
N ALA A 245 11.43 -8.79 8.67
CA ALA A 245 12.28 -7.64 8.98
C ALA A 245 13.61 -7.68 8.19
N VAL A 246 14.19 -8.86 7.98
CA VAL A 246 15.37 -9.01 7.11
C VAL A 246 15.01 -8.63 5.66
N PHE A 247 13.87 -9.08 5.13
CA PHE A 247 13.42 -8.66 3.80
C PHE A 247 13.15 -7.15 3.73
N ALA A 248 12.64 -6.54 4.80
CA ALA A 248 12.46 -5.10 4.89
C ALA A 248 13.81 -4.35 4.81
N LEU A 249 14.83 -4.81 5.53
CA LEU A 249 16.18 -4.24 5.46
C LEU A 249 16.81 -4.42 4.07
N VAL A 250 16.63 -5.58 3.44
CA VAL A 250 17.07 -5.80 2.05
C VAL A 250 16.36 -4.84 1.10
N ASN A 251 15.05 -4.63 1.26
CA ASN A 251 14.33 -3.62 0.49
C ASN A 251 14.94 -2.23 0.65
N ILE A 252 15.17 -1.79 1.90
CA ILE A 252 15.71 -0.47 2.19
C ILE A 252 17.08 -0.28 1.52
N ILE A 253 18.01 -1.19 1.76
CA ILE A 253 19.42 -1.04 1.34
C ILE A 253 19.58 -1.28 -0.15
N TYR A 254 19.14 -2.44 -0.63
CA TYR A 254 19.36 -2.84 -2.03
C TYR A 254 18.68 -1.88 -3.00
N THR A 255 17.41 -1.51 -2.77
CA THR A 255 16.70 -0.66 -3.72
C THR A 255 17.16 0.80 -3.69
N ALA A 256 17.73 1.27 -2.57
CA ALA A 256 18.42 2.57 -2.52
C ALA A 256 19.64 2.60 -3.43
N PHE A 257 20.50 1.56 -3.42
CA PHE A 257 21.61 1.45 -4.35
C PHE A 257 21.15 1.31 -5.81
N VAL A 258 20.09 0.55 -6.05
CA VAL A 258 19.53 0.44 -7.41
C VAL A 258 18.96 1.79 -7.88
N ALA A 259 18.30 2.56 -7.00
CA ALA A 259 17.79 3.90 -7.31
C ALA A 259 18.94 4.84 -7.71
N TYR A 260 20.05 4.81 -6.96
CA TYR A 260 21.23 5.62 -7.24
C TYR A 260 21.86 5.32 -8.62
N ALA A 261 21.78 4.08 -9.08
CA ALA A 261 22.28 3.65 -10.38
C ALA A 261 21.37 3.99 -11.58
N GLN A 262 20.16 4.52 -11.35
CA GLN A 262 19.23 4.86 -12.43
C GLN A 262 19.53 6.23 -13.02
N THR A 263 19.24 6.38 -14.32
CA THR A 263 19.36 7.66 -15.05
C THR A 263 17.99 8.29 -15.35
N ASP A 264 16.91 7.51 -15.41
CA ASP A 264 15.54 8.02 -15.63
C ASP A 264 14.94 8.50 -14.29
N ILE A 265 14.54 9.78 -14.23
CA ILE A 265 13.95 10.39 -13.01
C ILE A 265 12.77 9.57 -12.46
N LYS A 266 11.87 9.07 -13.31
CA LYS A 266 10.74 8.25 -12.85
C LYS A 266 11.18 6.92 -12.26
N ARG A 267 12.24 6.30 -12.81
CA ARG A 267 12.79 5.06 -12.25
C ARG A 267 13.48 5.29 -10.91
N ILE A 268 14.20 6.42 -10.76
CA ILE A 268 14.79 6.81 -9.48
C ILE A 268 13.70 6.89 -8.40
N VAL A 269 12.61 7.63 -8.68
CA VAL A 269 11.50 7.79 -7.74
C VAL A 269 10.80 6.45 -7.47
N ALA A 270 10.66 5.58 -8.47
CA ALA A 270 10.05 4.27 -8.29
C ALA A 270 10.88 3.37 -7.35
N TYR A 271 12.20 3.27 -7.54
CA TYR A 271 13.06 2.48 -6.64
C TYR A 271 13.18 3.11 -5.25
N SER A 272 13.21 4.44 -5.15
CA SER A 272 13.12 5.13 -3.86
C SER A 272 11.81 4.76 -3.13
N SER A 273 10.70 4.64 -3.86
CA SER A 273 9.42 4.20 -3.26
C SER A 273 9.49 2.77 -2.72
N ILE A 274 10.20 1.85 -3.39
CA ILE A 274 10.38 0.47 -2.88
C ILE A 274 11.19 0.50 -1.58
N SER A 275 12.27 1.30 -1.53
CA SER A 275 13.07 1.48 -0.32
C SER A 275 12.22 1.99 0.86
N ASN A 276 11.41 3.00 0.62
CA ASN A 276 10.51 3.57 1.64
C ASN A 276 9.41 2.59 2.08
N MET A 277 8.92 1.71 1.19
CA MET A 277 8.01 0.63 1.60
C MET A 277 8.70 -0.40 2.48
N GLY A 278 10.02 -0.56 2.37
CA GLY A 278 10.82 -1.32 3.31
C GLY A 278 10.76 -0.76 4.73
N LEU A 279 10.78 0.57 4.90
CA LEU A 279 10.60 1.22 6.23
C LEU A 279 9.20 0.95 6.80
N VAL A 280 8.15 1.02 5.97
CA VAL A 280 6.78 0.68 6.40
C VAL A 280 6.73 -0.77 6.89
N LEU A 281 7.31 -1.70 6.13
CA LEU A 281 7.35 -3.11 6.49
C LEU A 281 8.15 -3.34 7.79
N LEU A 282 9.31 -2.70 7.95
CA LEU A 282 10.13 -2.80 9.16
C LEU A 282 9.37 -2.33 10.40
N GLY A 283 8.63 -1.23 10.30
CA GLY A 283 7.81 -0.74 11.40
C GLY A 283 6.64 -1.66 11.75
N LEU A 284 6.02 -2.34 10.78
CA LEU A 284 5.00 -3.37 11.05
C LEU A 284 5.62 -4.59 11.75
N CYS A 285 6.82 -5.01 11.32
CA CYS A 285 7.55 -6.13 11.92
C CYS A 285 8.05 -5.87 13.34
N ALA A 286 8.12 -4.62 13.79
CA ALA A 286 8.52 -4.28 15.15
C ALA A 286 7.52 -4.75 16.22
N ILE A 287 6.28 -5.06 15.85
CA ILE A 287 5.20 -5.58 16.71
C ILE A 287 5.02 -4.77 18.01
N ASN A 288 5.19 -3.48 17.92
CA ASN A 288 4.96 -2.55 19.01
C ASN A 288 4.24 -1.29 18.52
N GLN A 289 3.64 -0.54 19.45
CA GLN A 289 2.83 0.64 19.14
C GLN A 289 3.63 1.74 18.43
N ILE A 290 4.93 1.87 18.71
CA ILE A 290 5.80 2.87 18.09
C ILE A 290 6.01 2.50 16.62
N GLY A 291 6.35 1.26 16.33
CA GLY A 291 6.56 0.76 14.97
C GLY A 291 5.30 0.84 14.11
N LEU A 292 4.14 0.45 14.67
CA LEU A 292 2.86 0.56 13.98
C LEU A 292 2.51 2.02 13.65
N SER A 293 2.63 2.91 14.63
CA SER A 293 2.36 4.35 14.43
C SER A 293 3.31 4.96 13.39
N ALA A 294 4.60 4.58 13.46
CA ALA A 294 5.61 4.98 12.48
C ALA A 294 5.26 4.53 11.07
N SER A 295 4.85 3.26 10.90
CA SER A 295 4.44 2.70 9.60
C SER A 295 3.28 3.48 8.98
N VAL A 296 2.23 3.74 9.76
CA VAL A 296 1.06 4.50 9.31
C VAL A 296 1.46 5.93 8.94
N PHE A 297 2.24 6.59 9.80
CA PHE A 297 2.70 7.95 9.53
C PHE A 297 3.62 8.01 8.29
N HIS A 298 4.50 7.01 8.13
CA HIS A 298 5.36 6.92 6.95
C HIS A 298 4.57 6.68 5.67
N MET A 299 3.50 5.87 5.69
CA MET A 299 2.61 5.70 4.55
C MET A 299 2.03 7.04 4.07
N VAL A 300 1.59 7.90 5.00
CA VAL A 300 1.04 9.23 4.69
C VAL A 300 2.13 10.16 4.15
N ALA A 301 3.26 10.29 4.87
CA ALA A 301 4.36 11.15 4.49
C ALA A 301 4.92 10.78 3.10
N HIS A 302 5.18 9.48 2.88
CA HIS A 302 5.64 8.97 1.59
C HIS A 302 4.64 9.22 0.45
N ALA A 303 3.33 9.08 0.69
CA ALA A 303 2.33 9.33 -0.34
C ALA A 303 2.39 10.78 -0.85
N LEU A 304 2.48 11.74 0.05
CA LEU A 304 2.53 13.17 -0.28
C LEU A 304 3.82 13.53 -1.03
N VAL A 305 4.96 13.05 -0.53
CA VAL A 305 6.27 13.30 -1.13
C VAL A 305 6.37 12.69 -2.52
N THR A 306 5.97 11.43 -2.68
CA THR A 306 6.07 10.74 -3.98
C THR A 306 5.11 11.30 -5.02
N CYS A 307 3.90 11.71 -4.62
CA CYS A 307 3.00 12.45 -5.51
C CYS A 307 3.69 13.71 -6.05
N GLY A 308 4.36 14.47 -5.19
CA GLY A 308 5.11 15.66 -5.58
C GLY A 308 6.29 15.35 -6.50
N LEU A 309 7.09 14.32 -6.18
CA LEU A 309 8.23 13.90 -7.01
C LEU A 309 7.79 13.46 -8.42
N PHE A 310 6.74 12.62 -8.51
CA PHE A 310 6.21 12.23 -9.82
C PHE A 310 5.63 13.42 -10.59
N MET A 311 4.95 14.35 -9.91
CA MET A 311 4.45 15.56 -10.54
C MET A 311 5.59 16.41 -11.12
N ILE A 312 6.69 16.61 -10.38
CA ILE A 312 7.88 17.32 -10.84
C ILE A 312 8.47 16.61 -12.06
N ALA A 313 8.70 15.28 -11.97
CA ALA A 313 9.21 14.48 -13.08
C ALA A 313 8.31 14.60 -14.32
N GLY A 314 6.99 14.62 -14.13
CA GLY A 314 6.01 14.81 -15.20
C GLY A 314 6.08 16.19 -15.84
N ILE A 315 6.20 17.27 -15.06
CA ILE A 315 6.29 18.64 -15.57
C ILE A 315 7.61 18.82 -16.36
N VAL A 316 8.75 18.31 -15.82
CA VAL A 316 10.03 18.33 -16.52
C VAL A 316 9.92 17.60 -17.87
N TYR A 317 9.32 16.40 -17.86
CA TYR A 317 9.13 15.64 -19.10
C TYR A 317 8.22 16.35 -20.12
N LEU A 318 7.14 16.97 -19.69
CA LEU A 318 6.24 17.71 -20.58
C LEU A 318 6.96 18.90 -21.28
N ARG A 319 7.91 19.54 -20.59
CA ARG A 319 8.66 20.69 -21.09
C ARG A 319 9.88 20.30 -21.89
N CYS A 320 10.71 19.41 -21.35
CA CYS A 320 12.01 19.04 -21.92
C CYS A 320 11.94 17.83 -22.87
N LYS A 321 10.83 17.07 -22.86
CA LYS A 321 10.67 15.78 -23.58
C LYS A 321 11.77 14.76 -23.27
N ASN A 322 12.43 14.93 -22.15
CA ASN A 322 13.51 14.09 -21.68
C ASN A 322 13.38 13.81 -20.18
N ARG A 323 13.86 12.65 -19.73
CA ARG A 323 13.86 12.22 -18.33
C ARG A 323 15.23 11.79 -17.84
N ASP A 324 16.24 11.81 -18.72
CA ASP A 324 17.60 11.42 -18.37
C ASP A 324 18.29 12.54 -17.60
N ILE A 325 18.67 12.27 -16.33
CA ILE A 325 19.31 13.22 -15.43
C ILE A 325 20.65 13.73 -15.95
N ASN A 326 21.37 12.92 -16.75
CA ASN A 326 22.68 13.29 -17.29
C ASN A 326 22.59 14.39 -18.35
N THR A 327 21.43 14.53 -18.98
CA THR A 327 21.19 15.50 -20.06
C THR A 327 20.34 16.69 -19.61
N LEU A 328 19.74 16.61 -18.41
CA LEU A 328 18.96 17.68 -17.83
C LEU A 328 19.85 18.64 -17.05
N SER A 329 20.07 19.82 -17.59
CA SER A 329 20.85 20.89 -16.93
C SER A 329 20.10 22.21 -16.96
N GLY A 330 20.45 23.12 -16.04
CA GLY A 330 19.93 24.48 -16.03
C GLY A 330 18.44 24.64 -15.68
N ILE A 331 17.78 23.64 -15.13
CA ILE A 331 16.34 23.69 -14.78
C ILE A 331 16.02 24.86 -13.85
N ALA A 332 16.92 25.20 -12.93
CA ALA A 332 16.77 26.33 -12.02
C ALA A 332 16.64 27.67 -12.76
N VAL A 333 17.38 27.85 -13.85
CA VAL A 333 17.36 29.08 -14.65
C VAL A 333 16.07 29.17 -15.49
N VAL A 334 15.67 28.05 -16.12
CA VAL A 334 14.53 28.03 -17.05
C VAL A 334 13.20 27.96 -16.31
N MET A 335 13.16 27.24 -15.18
CA MET A 335 11.92 27.00 -14.39
C MET A 335 12.17 27.25 -12.89
N PRO A 336 12.49 28.49 -12.45
CA PRO A 336 12.90 28.78 -11.08
C PRO A 336 11.83 28.43 -10.03
N ARG A 337 10.54 28.65 -10.34
CA ARG A 337 9.44 28.28 -9.41
C ARG A 337 9.34 26.77 -9.23
N LEU A 338 9.42 25.99 -10.33
CA LEU A 338 9.41 24.54 -10.25
C LEU A 338 10.63 24.02 -9.47
N PHE A 339 11.79 24.63 -9.69
CA PHE A 339 13.01 24.27 -8.98
C PHE A 339 12.87 24.49 -7.47
N GLY A 340 12.31 25.63 -7.05
CA GLY A 340 12.05 25.88 -5.62
C GLY A 340 11.16 24.81 -4.97
N PHE A 341 10.04 24.44 -5.61
CA PHE A 341 9.21 23.34 -5.12
C PHE A 341 9.93 21.99 -5.15
N ALA A 342 10.73 21.72 -6.20
CA ALA A 342 11.50 20.51 -6.33
C ALA A 342 12.52 20.36 -5.19
N VAL A 343 13.23 21.42 -4.84
CA VAL A 343 14.15 21.42 -3.70
C VAL A 343 13.44 21.03 -2.40
N VAL A 344 12.31 21.66 -2.09
CA VAL A 344 11.54 21.35 -0.86
C VAL A 344 11.11 19.88 -0.83
N ILE A 345 10.57 19.34 -1.93
CA ILE A 345 10.07 17.97 -1.99
C ILE A 345 11.24 16.96 -1.96
N VAL A 346 12.36 17.26 -2.62
CA VAL A 346 13.57 16.41 -2.56
C VAL A 346 14.15 16.39 -1.16
N LEU A 347 14.25 17.56 -0.49
CA LEU A 347 14.70 17.61 0.91
C LEU A 347 13.78 16.82 1.84
N ALA A 348 12.46 16.89 1.61
CA ALA A 348 11.51 16.06 2.34
C ALA A 348 11.72 14.55 2.05
N SER A 349 12.03 14.16 0.80
CA SER A 349 12.25 12.76 0.43
C SER A 349 13.53 12.15 0.98
N ILE A 350 14.52 12.97 1.32
CA ILE A 350 15.78 12.55 1.94
C ILE A 350 15.64 12.39 3.46
N GLY A 351 14.51 12.81 4.03
CA GLY A 351 14.30 12.72 5.47
C GLY A 351 15.11 13.76 6.26
N ILE A 352 15.17 15.01 5.77
CA ILE A 352 15.82 16.10 6.54
C ILE A 352 14.94 16.52 7.71
N PRO A 353 15.51 16.83 8.89
CA PRO A 353 14.77 17.40 10.03
C PRO A 353 13.88 18.56 9.60
N ALA A 354 12.69 18.66 10.18
CA ALA A 354 11.57 19.55 9.88
C ALA A 354 10.56 19.00 8.85
N PHE A 355 10.83 17.89 8.20
CA PHE A 355 9.86 17.23 7.32
C PHE A 355 9.27 15.95 7.94
N ALA A 356 8.04 15.62 7.52
CA ALA A 356 7.31 14.45 8.05
C ALA A 356 8.05 13.10 7.85
N PRO A 357 8.73 12.82 6.72
CA PRO A 357 9.48 11.57 6.56
C PRO A 357 10.55 11.36 7.64
N PHE A 358 11.30 12.39 8.02
CA PHE A 358 12.30 12.31 9.09
C PHE A 358 11.75 11.74 10.39
N ILE A 359 10.60 12.26 10.83
CA ILE A 359 9.96 11.81 12.07
C ILE A 359 9.52 10.36 11.96
N SER A 360 8.92 9.98 10.84
CA SER A 360 8.47 8.59 10.62
C SER A 360 9.63 7.60 10.52
N GLU A 361 10.75 7.98 9.89
CA GLU A 361 11.96 7.16 9.78
C GLU A 361 12.59 6.91 11.15
N ILE A 362 12.76 7.98 11.96
CA ILE A 362 13.29 7.84 13.33
C ILE A 362 12.37 6.97 14.19
N LEU A 363 11.06 7.18 14.13
CA LEU A 363 10.11 6.36 14.89
C LEU A 363 10.13 4.89 14.43
N THR A 364 10.32 4.62 13.14
CA THR A 364 10.49 3.26 12.62
C THR A 364 11.76 2.62 13.19
N MET A 365 12.87 3.34 13.21
CA MET A 365 14.13 2.85 13.79
C MET A 365 13.98 2.59 15.29
N ILE A 366 13.37 3.50 16.04
CA ILE A 366 13.10 3.32 17.48
C ILE A 366 12.19 2.11 17.70
N GLY A 367 11.12 1.97 16.90
CA GLY A 367 10.22 0.82 16.97
C GLY A 367 10.96 -0.49 16.73
N ALA A 368 11.80 -0.55 15.68
CA ALA A 368 12.58 -1.74 15.33
C ALA A 368 13.64 -2.09 16.38
N LEU A 369 14.31 -1.10 16.98
CA LEU A 369 15.28 -1.32 18.06
C LEU A 369 14.63 -1.81 19.35
N ASN A 370 13.38 -1.45 19.59
CA ASN A 370 12.60 -1.92 20.74
C ASN A 370 11.77 -3.18 20.43
N ALA A 371 11.96 -3.78 19.25
CA ALA A 371 11.31 -5.04 18.92
C ALA A 371 11.91 -6.18 19.76
N ASP A 372 11.06 -6.94 20.43
CA ASP A 372 11.49 -8.10 21.20
C ASP A 372 11.19 -9.38 20.42
N PHE A 373 12.24 -10.00 19.90
CA PHE A 373 12.20 -11.28 19.19
C PHE A 373 12.75 -12.43 20.06
N SER A 374 12.94 -12.22 21.37
CA SER A 374 13.59 -13.19 22.25
C SER A 374 12.85 -14.53 22.32
N ASP A 375 11.54 -14.53 22.19
CA ASP A 375 10.71 -15.74 22.24
C ASP A 375 10.70 -16.55 20.94
N VAL A 376 11.07 -15.93 19.83
CA VAL A 376 11.11 -16.57 18.49
C VAL A 376 12.50 -17.16 18.22
N LEU A 377 13.56 -16.64 18.87
CA LEU A 377 14.95 -17.05 18.64
C LEU A 377 15.42 -18.14 19.61
N LYS A 378 14.54 -18.60 20.52
CA LYS A 378 14.74 -19.75 21.39
C LYS A 378 14.24 -21.05 20.75
#